data_b2252ce3ec3a0d160a5cccdcabc7b3ec
#
_entry.id   b2252ce3ec3a0d160a5cccdcabc7b3ec
#
_cell.length_a   1.000
_cell.length_b   1.000
_cell.length_c   1.000
_cell.angle_alpha   90.00
_cell.angle_beta   90.00
_cell.angle_gamma   90.00
#
_symmetry.space_group_name_H-M   'P 1'
#
loop_
_entity.id
_entity.type
_entity.pdbx_description
1 polymer ?
#
loop_
_entity_poly.entity_id
_entity_poly.type
_entity_poly.pdbx_seq_one_letter_code
_entity_poly.pdbx_strand_id
1 'polypeptide(L)'
;MKSGNIILIGPTNSGKSTLINTIIGKRVTLVSRKKQSTTFNQKLFKYISEYQYILQDTPGFFNSPKKISQKLSSAPLADIDNAVLIYVVIDASRKITSIYKKIFLSLENQLSDQKVFLILNKTDKIKNEEILKKIKFFENHKIINQIFPISALTGYGTKLLLQKSKIFLKNKKNTSSKKTVQIKKEIFYAEVTREKIFDKVHKEIPYYCDIITDKIFNQP
;
A
#
# COMPACT_ATOMS: atom_id res chain seq x y z
N MET A 1 -10.94 19.85 -9.77
CA MET A 1 -10.37 18.89 -8.78
C MET A 1 -9.35 18.01 -9.49
N LYS A 2 -8.15 17.89 -8.95
CA LYS A 2 -7.11 17.00 -9.48
C LYS A 2 -7.17 15.65 -8.78
N SER A 3 -7.06 14.56 -9.53
CA SER A 3 -7.19 13.19 -8.99
C SER A 3 -6.20 12.24 -9.64
N GLY A 4 -5.79 11.21 -8.92
CA GLY A 4 -4.94 10.15 -9.47
C GLY A 4 -4.91 8.90 -8.61
N ASN A 5 -4.77 7.75 -9.27
CA ASN A 5 -4.59 6.47 -8.63
C ASN A 5 -3.13 6.30 -8.20
N ILE A 6 -2.93 5.94 -6.96
CA ILE A 6 -1.65 5.61 -6.36
C ILE A 6 -1.70 4.17 -5.89
N ILE A 7 -0.89 3.33 -6.47
CA ILE A 7 -0.83 1.92 -6.13
C ILE A 7 0.32 1.66 -5.17
N LEU A 8 0.06 0.95 -4.08
CA LEU A 8 1.07 0.54 -3.13
C LEU A 8 1.51 -0.89 -3.40
N ILE A 9 2.78 -1.07 -3.71
CA ILE A 9 3.42 -2.35 -3.98
C ILE A 9 4.51 -2.61 -2.94
N GLY A 10 4.73 -3.85 -2.59
CA GLY A 10 5.82 -4.20 -1.69
C GLY A 10 5.59 -5.53 -0.97
N PRO A 11 6.61 -6.05 -0.29
CA PRO A 11 6.50 -7.30 0.46
C PRO A 11 5.42 -7.25 1.54
N THR A 12 5.01 -8.43 2.00
CA THR A 12 4.19 -8.51 3.21
C THR A 12 4.92 -7.89 4.39
N ASN A 13 4.16 -7.24 5.27
CA ASN A 13 4.67 -6.58 6.47
C ASN A 13 5.62 -5.40 6.19
N SER A 14 5.68 -4.87 4.97
CA SER A 14 6.42 -3.62 4.69
C SER A 14 5.71 -2.37 5.24
N GLY A 15 4.43 -2.50 5.59
CA GLY A 15 3.64 -1.42 6.20
C GLY A 15 2.76 -0.66 5.22
N LYS A 16 2.38 -1.24 4.07
CA LYS A 16 1.46 -0.64 3.09
C LYS A 16 0.13 -0.24 3.72
N SER A 17 -0.55 -1.18 4.36
CA SER A 17 -1.85 -0.96 5.01
C SER A 17 -1.74 0.06 6.16
N THR A 18 -0.63 0.02 6.92
CA THR A 18 -0.36 1.04 7.96
C THR A 18 -0.22 2.42 7.33
N LEU A 19 0.54 2.55 6.24
CA LEU A 19 0.72 3.81 5.52
C LEU A 19 -0.62 4.36 5.02
N ILE A 20 -1.46 3.53 4.44
CA ILE A 20 -2.79 3.92 3.99
C ILE A 20 -3.63 4.42 5.16
N ASN A 21 -3.69 3.68 6.27
CA ASN A 21 -4.44 4.09 7.46
C ASN A 21 -3.97 5.45 7.99
N THR A 22 -2.67 5.68 8.04
CA THR A 22 -2.08 6.95 8.48
C THR A 22 -2.42 8.09 7.52
N ILE A 23 -2.33 7.87 6.22
CA ILE A 23 -2.71 8.89 5.21
C ILE A 23 -4.20 9.22 5.31
N ILE A 24 -5.06 8.23 5.44
CA ILE A 24 -6.52 8.43 5.55
C ILE A 24 -6.87 9.10 6.89
N GLY A 25 -6.12 8.83 7.95
CA GLY A 25 -6.37 9.34 9.30
C GLY A 25 -7.37 8.51 10.10
N LYS A 26 -7.69 7.32 9.63
CA LYS A 26 -8.54 6.33 10.33
C LYS A 26 -8.18 4.92 9.85
N ARG A 27 -8.55 3.93 10.65
CA ARG A 27 -8.33 2.52 10.30
C ARG A 27 -9.34 2.09 9.23
N VAL A 28 -8.86 1.86 8.03
CA VAL A 28 -9.67 1.45 6.87
C VAL A 28 -9.12 0.19 6.19
N THR A 29 -7.89 -0.21 6.51
CA THR A 29 -7.26 -1.42 6.02
C THR A 29 -6.71 -2.25 7.18
N LEU A 30 -6.63 -3.56 6.97
CA LEU A 30 -6.09 -4.46 7.97
C LEU A 30 -4.59 -4.27 8.15
N VAL A 31 -4.16 -4.34 9.41
CA VAL A 31 -2.75 -4.33 9.79
C VAL A 31 -2.48 -5.54 10.66
N SER A 32 -2.06 -6.66 10.08
CA SER A 32 -1.67 -7.84 10.82
C SER A 32 -0.17 -8.12 10.72
N ARG A 33 0.39 -8.72 11.77
CA ARG A 33 1.78 -9.22 11.79
C ARG A 33 1.97 -10.47 10.95
N LYS A 34 0.89 -11.22 10.65
CA LYS A 34 0.93 -12.42 9.82
C LYS A 34 0.92 -12.08 8.34
N LYS A 35 1.45 -12.98 7.53
CA LYS A 35 1.51 -12.81 6.07
C LYS A 35 0.09 -12.88 5.48
N GLN A 36 -0.17 -12.10 4.40
CA GLN A 36 -1.42 -12.13 3.61
C GLN A 36 -2.67 -11.60 4.34
N SER A 37 -2.54 -10.52 5.12
CA SER A 37 -3.70 -9.89 5.77
C SER A 37 -4.63 -9.15 4.79
N THR A 38 -4.12 -8.68 3.65
CA THR A 38 -4.93 -7.97 2.63
C THR A 38 -5.41 -8.95 1.57
N THR A 39 -6.72 -9.16 1.48
CA THR A 39 -7.35 -10.12 0.58
C THR A 39 -7.94 -9.47 -0.68
N PHE A 40 -8.31 -8.19 -0.60
CA PHE A 40 -9.00 -7.46 -1.67
C PHE A 40 -8.25 -6.20 -2.09
N ASN A 41 -8.28 -5.91 -3.39
CA ASN A 41 -7.86 -4.62 -3.93
C ASN A 41 -8.90 -3.55 -3.56
N GLN A 42 -8.62 -2.76 -2.52
CA GLN A 42 -9.50 -1.69 -2.09
C GLN A 42 -9.00 -0.35 -2.59
N LYS A 43 -9.89 0.44 -3.21
CA LYS A 43 -9.63 1.84 -3.56
C LYS A 43 -10.12 2.74 -2.43
N LEU A 44 -9.21 3.47 -1.83
CA LEU A 44 -9.47 4.36 -0.72
C LEU A 44 -9.18 5.81 -1.11
N PHE A 45 -10.02 6.72 -0.67
CA PHE A 45 -9.97 8.11 -1.11
C PHE A 45 -9.54 9.04 0.01
N LYS A 46 -8.53 9.86 -0.25
CA LYS A 46 -8.12 10.97 0.60
C LYS A 46 -8.30 12.28 -0.16
N TYR A 47 -9.02 13.19 0.45
CA TYR A 47 -9.20 14.55 -0.07
C TYR A 47 -8.35 15.53 0.75
N ILE A 48 -7.57 16.34 0.06
CA ILE A 48 -6.80 17.44 0.66
C ILE A 48 -6.96 18.64 -0.27
N SER A 49 -7.70 19.65 0.18
CA SER A 49 -8.06 20.81 -0.65
C SER A 49 -8.72 20.38 -1.97
N GLU A 50 -8.15 20.74 -3.09
CA GLU A 50 -8.63 20.42 -4.44
C GLU A 50 -8.09 19.06 -5.00
N TYR A 51 -7.33 18.32 -4.19
CA TYR A 51 -6.66 17.09 -4.61
C TYR A 51 -7.37 15.86 -4.04
N GLN A 52 -7.60 14.87 -4.91
CA GLN A 52 -8.10 13.55 -4.55
C GLN A 52 -7.02 12.50 -4.79
N TYR A 53 -6.53 11.89 -3.73
CA TYR A 53 -5.63 10.75 -3.78
C TYR A 53 -6.45 9.48 -3.71
N ILE A 54 -6.34 8.61 -4.71
CA ILE A 54 -6.99 7.29 -4.74
C ILE A 54 -5.91 6.28 -4.41
N LEU A 55 -5.89 5.82 -3.16
CA LEU A 55 -4.91 4.86 -2.66
C LEU A 55 -5.44 3.45 -2.86
N GLN A 56 -4.64 2.58 -3.47
CA GLN A 56 -4.99 1.20 -3.69
C GLN A 56 -4.01 0.28 -2.98
N ASP A 57 -4.51 -0.44 -1.96
CA ASP A 57 -3.73 -1.49 -1.29
C ASP A 57 -3.73 -2.74 -2.15
N THR A 58 -2.56 -3.26 -2.43
CA THR A 58 -2.43 -4.51 -3.16
C THR A 58 -2.04 -5.63 -2.19
N PRO A 59 -2.59 -6.83 -2.34
CA PRO A 59 -2.10 -7.98 -1.60
C PRO A 59 -0.59 -8.10 -1.76
N GLY A 60 0.13 -8.40 -0.68
CA GLY A 60 1.60 -8.51 -0.75
C GLY A 60 2.04 -9.58 -1.76
N PHE A 61 2.36 -9.14 -2.98
CA PHE A 61 2.57 -9.99 -4.17
C PHE A 61 3.71 -11.00 -4.08
N PHE A 62 4.59 -10.90 -3.09
CA PHE A 62 5.92 -11.50 -3.17
C PHE A 62 6.17 -12.64 -2.18
N ASN A 63 5.16 -13.46 -1.89
CA ASN A 63 5.32 -14.58 -0.95
C ASN A 63 5.71 -15.92 -1.57
N SER A 64 5.78 -16.02 -2.90
CA SER A 64 6.20 -17.26 -3.57
C SER A 64 6.84 -16.95 -4.91
N PRO A 65 8.06 -17.45 -5.17
CA PRO A 65 8.74 -17.26 -6.46
C PRO A 65 7.92 -17.78 -7.66
N LYS A 66 7.14 -18.86 -7.46
CA LYS A 66 6.28 -19.46 -8.50
C LYS A 66 4.99 -18.65 -8.76
N LYS A 67 4.53 -17.82 -7.81
CA LYS A 67 3.31 -17.01 -7.96
C LYS A 67 3.58 -15.60 -8.49
N ILE A 68 4.84 -15.17 -8.56
CA ILE A 68 5.21 -13.85 -9.07
C ILE A 68 4.92 -13.78 -10.57
N SER A 69 5.32 -14.78 -11.34
CA SER A 69 5.11 -14.80 -12.79
C SER A 69 3.66 -15.03 -13.20
N GLN A 70 2.90 -15.80 -12.43
CA GLN A 70 1.51 -16.15 -12.77
C GLN A 70 0.47 -15.13 -12.26
N LYS A 71 0.72 -14.44 -11.13
CA LYS A 71 -0.23 -13.44 -10.59
C LYS A 71 0.01 -12.02 -11.09
N LEU A 72 1.21 -11.71 -11.59
CA LEU A 72 1.45 -10.45 -12.30
C LEU A 72 0.79 -10.46 -13.69
N SER A 73 0.47 -11.63 -14.24
CA SER A 73 -0.11 -11.76 -15.57
C SER A 73 -1.64 -11.64 -15.65
N SER A 74 -2.40 -11.64 -14.54
CA SER A 74 -3.84 -11.81 -14.67
C SER A 74 -4.79 -10.81 -14.00
N ALA A 75 -4.40 -10.01 -13.01
CA ALA A 75 -5.34 -9.05 -12.41
C ALA A 75 -4.77 -7.70 -11.94
N PRO A 76 -3.50 -7.58 -11.54
CA PRO A 76 -2.91 -6.31 -11.10
C PRO A 76 -2.39 -5.43 -12.23
N LEU A 77 -2.21 -5.96 -13.43
CA LEU A 77 -1.67 -5.22 -14.58
C LEU A 77 -2.58 -4.08 -15.02
N ALA A 78 -3.86 -4.35 -15.15
CA ALA A 78 -4.86 -3.33 -15.51
C ALA A 78 -4.94 -2.19 -14.48
N ASP A 79 -4.58 -2.45 -13.23
CA ASP A 79 -4.54 -1.44 -12.18
C ASP A 79 -3.28 -0.56 -12.29
N ILE A 80 -2.12 -1.13 -12.66
CA ILE A 80 -0.87 -0.40 -12.86
C ILE A 80 -1.01 0.59 -14.02
N ASP A 81 -1.63 0.20 -15.12
CA ASP A 81 -1.84 1.06 -16.30
C ASP A 81 -2.68 2.29 -15.95
N ASN A 82 -3.59 2.17 -15.00
CA ASN A 82 -4.43 3.27 -14.53
C ASN A 82 -3.79 4.11 -13.40
N ALA A 83 -2.60 3.73 -12.93
CA ALA A 83 -1.90 4.47 -11.90
C ALA A 83 -1.15 5.67 -12.49
N VAL A 84 -1.15 6.77 -11.76
CA VAL A 84 -0.27 7.92 -12.06
C VAL A 84 1.02 7.82 -11.29
N LEU A 85 1.01 7.06 -10.18
CA LEU A 85 2.12 6.95 -9.26
C LEU A 85 2.10 5.58 -8.58
N ILE A 86 3.27 5.01 -8.40
CA ILE A 86 3.47 3.74 -7.71
C ILE A 86 4.33 3.98 -6.47
N TYR A 87 3.84 3.56 -5.31
CA TYR A 87 4.62 3.54 -4.08
C TYR A 87 5.20 2.13 -3.87
N VAL A 88 6.49 1.99 -4.05
CA VAL A 88 7.19 0.76 -3.67
C VAL A 88 7.56 0.87 -2.20
N VAL A 89 6.81 0.19 -1.34
CA VAL A 89 6.99 0.26 0.12
C VAL A 89 7.88 -0.86 0.61
N ILE A 90 8.99 -0.52 1.21
CA ILE A 90 9.94 -1.46 1.80
C ILE A 90 10.11 -1.21 3.30
N ASP A 91 10.39 -2.28 4.05
CA ASP A 91 10.72 -2.22 5.47
C ASP A 91 12.20 -1.84 5.62
N ALA A 92 12.46 -0.58 5.98
CA ALA A 92 13.82 -0.08 6.13
C ALA A 92 14.59 -0.74 7.29
N SER A 93 13.92 -1.37 8.25
CA SER A 93 14.58 -2.08 9.34
C SER A 93 15.14 -3.44 8.94
N ARG A 94 14.84 -3.92 7.73
CA ARG A 94 15.32 -5.22 7.24
C ARG A 94 16.48 -5.05 6.28
N LYS A 95 17.27 -6.12 6.13
CA LYS A 95 18.30 -6.20 5.10
C LYS A 95 17.69 -6.13 3.70
N ILE A 96 18.38 -5.49 2.78
CA ILE A 96 17.99 -5.48 1.36
C ILE A 96 18.23 -6.88 0.80
N THR A 97 17.17 -7.48 0.25
CA THR A 97 17.19 -8.84 -0.28
C THR A 97 16.93 -8.84 -1.79
N SER A 98 17.21 -9.96 -2.45
CA SER A 98 16.94 -10.16 -3.88
C SER A 98 15.48 -9.96 -4.28
N ILE A 99 14.54 -10.00 -3.33
CA ILE A 99 13.13 -9.77 -3.59
C ILE A 99 12.89 -8.35 -4.14
N TYR A 100 13.65 -7.36 -3.68
CA TYR A 100 13.53 -5.99 -4.18
C TYR A 100 14.03 -5.86 -5.63
N LYS A 101 15.12 -6.55 -5.99
CA LYS A 101 15.57 -6.63 -7.39
C LYS A 101 14.48 -7.19 -8.30
N LYS A 102 13.78 -8.25 -7.87
CA LYS A 102 12.67 -8.84 -8.63
C LYS A 102 11.48 -7.89 -8.77
N ILE A 103 11.15 -7.13 -7.72
CA ILE A 103 10.10 -6.11 -7.78
C ILE A 103 10.45 -5.06 -8.83
N PHE A 104 11.65 -4.50 -8.78
CA PHE A 104 12.08 -3.47 -9.70
C PHE A 104 12.15 -3.96 -11.15
N LEU A 105 12.75 -5.13 -11.39
CA LEU A 105 12.78 -5.75 -12.72
C LEU A 105 11.37 -5.99 -13.29
N SER A 106 10.43 -6.44 -12.45
CA SER A 106 9.05 -6.64 -12.88
C SER A 106 8.38 -5.31 -13.23
N LEU A 107 8.63 -4.25 -12.47
CA LEU A 107 8.11 -2.92 -12.76
C LEU A 107 8.72 -2.33 -14.02
N GLU A 108 10.03 -2.46 -14.24
CA GLU A 108 10.71 -1.98 -15.46
C GLU A 108 10.05 -2.48 -16.74
N ASN A 109 9.59 -3.73 -16.74
CA ASN A 109 8.93 -4.34 -17.90
C ASN A 109 7.46 -3.93 -18.07
N GLN A 110 6.86 -3.26 -17.09
CA GLN A 110 5.42 -2.97 -17.07
C GLN A 110 5.10 -1.47 -17.06
N LEU A 111 6.08 -0.64 -16.72
CA LEU A 111 5.88 0.80 -16.65
C LEU A 111 5.89 1.42 -18.05
N SER A 112 4.87 2.23 -18.34
CA SER A 112 4.84 3.14 -19.50
C SER A 112 5.28 4.54 -19.04
N ASP A 113 4.37 5.28 -18.39
CA ASP A 113 4.59 6.67 -17.96
C ASP A 113 4.49 6.86 -16.44
N GLN A 114 4.16 5.78 -15.70
CA GLN A 114 3.96 5.84 -14.27
C GLN A 114 5.25 6.23 -13.54
N LYS A 115 5.14 7.07 -12.54
CA LYS A 115 6.26 7.44 -11.69
C LYS A 115 6.35 6.51 -10.48
N VAL A 116 7.57 6.21 -10.06
CA VAL A 116 7.84 5.32 -8.94
C VAL A 116 8.47 6.09 -7.79
N PHE A 117 7.81 6.05 -6.64
CA PHE A 117 8.36 6.53 -5.38
C PHE A 117 8.75 5.33 -4.51
N LEU A 118 10.01 5.29 -4.12
CA LEU A 118 10.49 4.32 -3.15
C LEU A 118 10.22 4.83 -1.74
N ILE A 119 9.46 4.07 -0.99
CA ILE A 119 9.09 4.40 0.39
C ILE A 119 9.90 3.53 1.35
N LEU A 120 10.90 4.13 1.99
CA LEU A 120 11.68 3.51 3.06
C LEU A 120 10.89 3.64 4.36
N ASN A 121 10.03 2.67 4.64
CA ASN A 121 9.15 2.70 5.80
C ASN A 121 9.79 2.11 7.06
N LYS A 122 9.23 2.43 8.22
CA LYS A 122 9.68 2.02 9.57
C LYS A 122 11.04 2.62 9.97
N THR A 123 11.27 3.87 9.58
CA THR A 123 12.49 4.60 9.96
C THR A 123 12.59 4.83 11.46
N ASP A 124 11.46 4.74 12.18
CA ASP A 124 11.42 4.75 13.65
C ASP A 124 12.20 3.61 14.32
N LYS A 125 12.60 2.58 13.55
CA LYS A 125 13.29 1.39 14.05
C LYS A 125 14.80 1.37 13.76
N ILE A 126 15.32 2.35 13.07
CA ILE A 126 16.72 2.38 12.64
C ILE A 126 17.33 3.77 12.78
N LYS A 127 18.66 3.82 12.85
CA LYS A 127 19.41 5.08 12.94
C LYS A 127 19.45 5.79 11.59
N ASN A 128 19.63 7.12 11.62
CA ASN A 128 19.74 7.95 10.42
C ASN A 128 20.85 7.49 9.46
N GLU A 129 21.98 7.01 9.98
CA GLU A 129 23.09 6.48 9.18
C GLU A 129 22.67 5.28 8.33
N GLU A 130 21.82 4.40 8.87
CA GLU A 130 21.30 3.26 8.12
C GLU A 130 20.29 3.69 7.05
N ILE A 131 19.49 4.72 7.35
CA ILE A 131 18.58 5.31 6.36
C ILE A 131 19.39 5.87 5.18
N LEU A 132 20.44 6.64 5.45
CA LEU A 132 21.32 7.23 4.43
C LEU A 132 22.00 6.15 3.57
N LYS A 133 22.51 5.07 4.18
CA LYS A 133 23.08 3.93 3.44
C LYS A 133 22.07 3.31 2.48
N LYS A 134 20.79 3.20 2.89
CA LYS A 134 19.73 2.65 2.03
C LYS A 134 19.33 3.62 0.92
N ILE A 135 19.26 4.91 1.20
CA ILE A 135 19.01 5.93 0.17
C ILE A 135 20.13 5.83 -0.89
N LYS A 136 21.41 5.85 -0.48
CA LYS A 136 22.55 5.75 -1.39
C LYS A 136 22.53 4.47 -2.22
N PHE A 137 22.06 3.36 -1.65
CA PHE A 137 21.93 2.09 -2.40
C PHE A 137 20.91 2.16 -3.53
N PHE A 138 19.82 2.92 -3.35
CA PHE A 138 18.72 2.97 -4.32
C PHE A 138 18.72 4.23 -5.20
N GLU A 139 19.51 5.27 -4.88
CA GLU A 139 19.45 6.58 -5.56
C GLU A 139 19.71 6.52 -7.06
N ASN A 140 20.55 5.56 -7.50
CA ASN A 140 20.91 5.39 -8.91
C ASN A 140 20.04 4.38 -9.66
N HIS A 141 18.94 3.91 -9.05
CA HIS A 141 18.08 2.94 -9.71
C HIS A 141 17.18 3.64 -10.73
N LYS A 142 17.26 3.23 -12.02
CA LYS A 142 16.66 3.91 -13.18
C LYS A 142 15.17 4.25 -13.04
N ILE A 143 14.37 3.36 -12.43
CA ILE A 143 12.92 3.56 -12.33
C ILE A 143 12.49 4.36 -11.10
N ILE A 144 13.39 4.61 -10.14
CA ILE A 144 13.04 5.32 -8.91
C ILE A 144 13.12 6.83 -9.19
N ASN A 145 11.99 7.50 -9.15
CA ASN A 145 11.94 8.94 -9.33
C ASN A 145 12.27 9.72 -8.06
N GLN A 146 11.84 9.22 -6.91
CA GLN A 146 12.12 9.85 -5.59
C GLN A 146 12.13 8.78 -4.49
N ILE A 147 12.88 9.05 -3.41
CA ILE A 147 12.98 8.20 -2.23
C ILE A 147 12.46 8.96 -1.02
N PHE A 148 11.56 8.33 -0.26
CA PHE A 148 10.94 8.91 0.92
C PHE A 148 11.21 8.04 2.15
N PRO A 149 12.09 8.46 3.06
CA PRO A 149 12.19 7.85 4.37
C PRO A 149 10.99 8.29 5.22
N ILE A 150 10.19 7.33 5.68
CA ILE A 150 9.00 7.58 6.48
C ILE A 150 8.86 6.61 7.65
N SER A 151 8.05 6.99 8.61
CA SER A 151 7.43 6.07 9.55
C SER A 151 5.91 6.14 9.40
N ALA A 152 5.34 5.11 8.80
CA ALA A 152 3.89 5.01 8.70
C ALA A 152 3.22 4.91 10.08
N LEU A 153 3.93 4.40 11.09
CA LEU A 153 3.42 4.28 12.45
C LEU A 153 3.26 5.64 13.13
N THR A 154 4.27 6.50 13.02
CA THR A 154 4.28 7.83 13.67
C THR A 154 3.72 8.94 12.78
N GLY A 155 3.57 8.68 11.48
CA GLY A 155 3.18 9.66 10.48
C GLY A 155 4.34 10.50 9.94
N TYR A 156 5.58 10.29 10.43
CA TYR A 156 6.75 11.02 9.96
C TYR A 156 6.92 10.86 8.44
N GLY A 157 7.17 11.97 7.75
CA GLY A 157 7.41 11.99 6.30
C GLY A 157 6.16 11.86 5.42
N THR A 158 4.99 11.45 5.96
CA THR A 158 3.79 11.20 5.15
C THR A 158 3.19 12.46 4.54
N LYS A 159 3.29 13.60 5.22
CA LYS A 159 2.84 14.91 4.67
C LYS A 159 3.66 15.29 3.45
N LEU A 160 4.99 15.17 3.53
CA LEU A 160 5.90 15.48 2.42
C LEU A 160 5.67 14.53 1.24
N LEU A 161 5.46 13.24 1.50
CA LEU A 161 5.12 12.25 0.49
C LEU A 161 3.88 12.68 -0.30
N LEU A 162 2.77 13.04 0.36
CA LEU A 162 1.55 13.50 -0.29
C LEU A 162 1.76 14.83 -1.03
N GLN A 163 2.51 15.76 -0.46
CA GLN A 163 2.81 17.04 -1.08
C GLN A 163 3.59 16.86 -2.40
N LYS A 164 4.55 15.95 -2.44
CA LYS A 164 5.28 15.63 -3.68
C LYS A 164 4.44 14.85 -4.67
N SER A 165 3.54 14.01 -4.20
CA SER A 165 2.64 13.22 -5.05
C SER A 165 1.59 14.05 -5.79
N LYS A 166 1.17 15.19 -5.23
CA LYS A 166 0.14 16.05 -5.85
C LYS A 166 0.50 16.52 -7.26
N ILE A 167 1.79 16.62 -7.59
CA ILE A 167 2.29 17.09 -8.89
C ILE A 167 1.85 16.15 -10.02
N PHE A 168 1.67 14.87 -9.72
CA PHE A 168 1.30 13.83 -10.68
C PHE A 168 -0.22 13.64 -10.80
N LEU A 169 -1.02 14.30 -9.97
CA LEU A 169 -2.47 14.22 -10.04
C LEU A 169 -2.99 15.01 -11.24
N LYS A 170 -3.79 14.39 -12.09
CA LYS A 170 -4.32 14.96 -13.33
C LYS A 170 -5.68 15.61 -13.10
N ASN A 171 -6.04 16.60 -13.93
CA ASN A 171 -7.38 17.18 -13.92
C ASN A 171 -8.41 16.10 -14.21
N LYS A 172 -9.36 15.90 -13.32
CA LYS A 172 -10.49 15.01 -13.53
C LYS A 172 -11.60 15.81 -14.21
N LYS A 173 -12.01 15.43 -15.42
CA LYS A 173 -13.26 15.90 -16.02
C LYS A 173 -14.39 15.56 -15.04
N ASN A 174 -15.24 16.53 -14.73
CA ASN A 174 -16.29 16.44 -13.72
C ASN A 174 -17.10 15.14 -13.86
N THR A 175 -16.84 14.18 -12.99
CA THR A 175 -17.78 13.12 -12.69
C THR A 175 -18.25 13.36 -11.25
N SER A 176 -19.51 13.67 -11.17
CA SER A 176 -20.29 13.96 -9.98
C SER A 176 -19.92 13.13 -8.75
N SER A 177 -20.03 13.83 -7.61
CA SER A 177 -20.05 13.34 -6.23
C SER A 177 -18.67 13.00 -5.62
N LYS A 178 -18.39 13.69 -4.51
CA LYS A 178 -17.44 13.27 -3.47
C LYS A 178 -17.90 11.91 -2.92
N LYS A 179 -17.70 10.84 -3.69
CA LYS A 179 -17.90 9.48 -3.19
C LYS A 179 -16.77 9.21 -2.20
N THR A 180 -16.98 9.58 -0.96
CA THR A 180 -16.29 8.92 0.14
C THR A 180 -16.67 7.44 0.00
N VAL A 181 -15.74 6.57 -0.37
CA VAL A 181 -16.01 5.13 -0.27
C VAL A 181 -16.16 4.86 1.21
N GLN A 182 -17.39 4.79 1.65
CA GLN A 182 -17.73 4.10 2.87
C GLN A 182 -17.50 2.62 2.56
N ILE A 183 -16.45 2.04 3.14
CA ILE A 183 -16.36 0.58 3.20
C ILE A 183 -17.67 0.14 3.82
N LYS A 184 -18.38 -0.77 3.17
CA LYS A 184 -19.61 -1.33 3.75
C LYS A 184 -19.25 -1.81 5.16
N LYS A 185 -20.07 -1.44 6.14
CA LYS A 185 -19.81 -1.75 7.55
C LYS A 185 -19.55 -3.27 7.75
N GLU A 186 -20.28 -4.08 7.00
CA GLU A 186 -20.16 -5.54 7.00
C GLU A 186 -18.76 -5.99 6.63
N ILE A 187 -18.18 -5.44 5.56
CA ILE A 187 -16.81 -5.76 5.11
C ILE A 187 -15.81 -5.30 6.17
N PHE A 188 -15.99 -4.11 6.73
CA PHE A 188 -15.10 -3.59 7.78
C PHE A 188 -15.08 -4.50 9.01
N TYR A 189 -16.24 -4.93 9.50
CA TYR A 189 -16.34 -5.80 10.67
C TYR A 189 -15.79 -7.20 10.40
N ALA A 190 -16.09 -7.78 9.23
CA ALA A 190 -15.51 -9.06 8.82
C ALA A 190 -13.98 -9.01 8.82
N GLU A 191 -13.41 -7.93 8.29
CA GLU A 191 -11.96 -7.73 8.22
C GLU A 191 -11.35 -7.49 9.62
N VAL A 192 -11.97 -6.73 10.50
CA VAL A 192 -11.51 -6.55 11.90
C VAL A 192 -11.53 -7.89 12.64
N THR A 193 -12.57 -8.70 12.44
CA THR A 193 -12.66 -10.04 13.02
C THR A 193 -11.57 -10.95 12.48
N ARG A 194 -11.34 -10.93 11.18
CA ARG A 194 -10.25 -11.69 10.55
C ARG A 194 -8.89 -11.32 11.13
N GLU A 195 -8.61 -10.03 11.34
CA GLU A 195 -7.37 -9.58 11.96
C GLU A 195 -7.19 -10.17 13.36
N LYS A 196 -8.24 -10.14 14.18
CA LYS A 196 -8.20 -10.71 15.54
C LYS A 196 -7.97 -12.22 15.53
N ILE A 197 -8.57 -12.93 14.59
CA ILE A 197 -8.30 -14.36 14.39
C ILE A 197 -6.84 -14.57 13.98
N PHE A 198 -6.33 -13.79 13.03
CA PHE A 198 -4.92 -13.85 12.61
C PHE A 198 -3.94 -13.56 13.75
N ASP A 199 -4.29 -12.67 14.68
CA ASP A 199 -3.43 -12.34 15.81
C ASP A 199 -3.48 -13.39 16.92
N LYS A 200 -4.65 -14.01 17.16
CA LYS A 200 -4.88 -14.89 18.32
C LYS A 200 -4.78 -16.39 18.00
N VAL A 201 -5.08 -16.80 16.79
CA VAL A 201 -5.08 -18.22 16.40
C VAL A 201 -3.73 -18.60 15.82
N HIS A 202 -3.16 -19.71 16.28
CA HIS A 202 -1.85 -20.20 15.85
C HIS A 202 -1.92 -21.10 14.64
N LYS A 203 -0.75 -21.27 13.95
CA LYS A 203 -0.52 -22.14 12.80
C LYS A 203 -1.26 -21.68 11.54
N GLU A 204 -1.76 -22.62 10.75
CA GLU A 204 -2.32 -22.39 9.40
C GLU A 204 -3.82 -22.10 9.41
N ILE A 205 -4.52 -22.36 10.50
CA ILE A 205 -5.98 -22.22 10.64
C ILE A 205 -6.52 -20.87 10.12
N PRO A 206 -5.90 -19.72 10.45
CA PRO A 206 -6.41 -18.43 9.97
C PRO A 206 -6.47 -18.28 8.44
N TYR A 207 -5.66 -19.04 7.71
CA TYR A 207 -5.61 -18.97 6.25
C TYR A 207 -6.75 -19.73 5.56
N TYR A 208 -7.43 -20.61 6.28
CA TYR A 208 -8.56 -21.41 5.82
C TYR A 208 -9.91 -20.91 6.33
N CYS A 209 -9.94 -19.81 7.09
CA CYS A 209 -11.17 -19.24 7.61
C CYS A 209 -11.68 -18.13 6.69
N ASP A 210 -12.90 -18.28 6.20
CA ASP A 210 -13.69 -17.20 5.62
C ASP A 210 -14.59 -16.59 6.68
N ILE A 211 -14.63 -15.25 6.70
CA ILE A 211 -15.40 -14.49 7.68
C ILE A 211 -16.35 -13.59 6.95
N ILE A 212 -17.63 -13.78 7.21
CA ILE A 212 -18.72 -13.01 6.63
C ILE A 212 -19.48 -12.35 7.79
N THR A 213 -19.77 -11.06 7.67
CA THR A 213 -20.67 -10.37 8.61
C THR A 213 -22.09 -10.50 8.08
N ASP A 214 -22.92 -11.28 8.78
CA ASP A 214 -24.31 -11.52 8.39
C ASP A 214 -25.21 -10.36 8.81
N LYS A 215 -25.13 -9.93 10.07
CA LYS A 215 -25.95 -8.85 10.64
C LYS A 215 -25.16 -7.93 11.55
N ILE A 216 -25.53 -6.65 11.57
CA ILE A 216 -24.98 -5.63 12.46
C ILE A 216 -26.10 -5.10 13.32
N PHE A 217 -25.99 -5.27 14.63
CA PHE A 217 -26.90 -4.68 15.59
C PHE A 217 -26.25 -3.45 16.22
N ASN A 218 -26.91 -2.30 16.14
CA ASN A 218 -26.52 -1.14 16.93
C ASN A 218 -27.12 -1.35 18.33
N GLN A 219 -26.29 -1.46 19.35
CA GLN A 219 -26.78 -1.33 20.72
C GLN A 219 -27.15 0.14 20.98
N PRO A 220 -28.26 0.40 21.66
CA PRO A 220 -28.67 1.77 22.01
C PRO A 220 -27.67 2.45 22.93
#